data_62c57e9b68aeb57f54fb445c3322fc71
#
_entry.id   62c57e9b68aeb57f54fb445c3322fc71
#
_cell.length_a   1.000
_cell.length_b   1.000
_cell.length_c   1.000
_cell.angle_alpha   90.00
_cell.angle_beta   90.00
_cell.angle_gamma   90.00
#
_symmetry.space_group_name_H-M   'P 1'
#
loop_
_entity.id
_entity.type
_entity.pdbx_description
1 polymer ?
#
loop_
_entity_poly.entity_id
_entity_poly.type
_entity_poly.pdbx_seq_one_letter_code
_entity_poly.pdbx_strand_id
1 'polypeptide(L)'
;MKVTAIIVSSLIAIATLVRAPGTQVFTTSAGMVQITPLYHASTLIEAGGKTIYLDPAKPAKLAGLPKADLVLITDIHGDHMDPESIKEISKADTEILAAPAVVSTVTSAKPIANGETKSWQGWTIEAIPAYNLKRGPAPGKFFHDKGRGNGYVLTYGGKRFYFSGDTEGVPEMRALKNIDVAFVCMNLPYTMPPEEAADAVKAFHPKIVIPYHYHGSDLAVFQKGLEGTGIEVRLLEWYPK
;
A
#
# COMPACT_ATOMS: atom_id res chain seq x y z
N MET A 1 -11.33 56.47 -31.90
CA MET A 1 -10.40 55.47 -31.38
C MET A 1 -11.18 54.18 -31.19
N LYS A 2 -10.89 53.15 -31.98
CA LYS A 2 -11.51 51.81 -31.84
C LYS A 2 -10.60 50.96 -30.98
N VAL A 3 -11.05 50.49 -29.81
CA VAL A 3 -10.31 49.60 -28.95
C VAL A 3 -10.65 48.16 -29.38
N THR A 4 -9.69 47.46 -29.94
CA THR A 4 -9.82 46.06 -30.31
C THR A 4 -9.48 45.19 -29.08
N ALA A 5 -10.47 44.49 -28.53
CA ALA A 5 -10.25 43.54 -27.45
C ALA A 5 -9.65 42.24 -28.02
N ILE A 6 -8.47 41.88 -27.55
CA ILE A 6 -7.82 40.60 -27.86
C ILE A 6 -8.31 39.59 -26.83
N ILE A 7 -9.10 38.59 -27.27
CA ILE A 7 -9.50 37.44 -26.46
C ILE A 7 -8.39 36.42 -26.56
N VAL A 8 -7.64 36.24 -25.47
CA VAL A 8 -6.64 35.16 -25.34
C VAL A 8 -7.38 33.91 -24.86
N SER A 9 -7.66 33.00 -25.77
CA SER A 9 -8.18 31.66 -25.42
C SER A 9 -7.04 30.78 -24.95
N SER A 10 -6.96 30.57 -23.64
CA SER A 10 -6.04 29.54 -23.07
C SER A 10 -6.60 28.14 -23.36
N LEU A 11 -5.98 27.42 -24.28
CA LEU A 11 -6.19 25.99 -24.46
C LEU A 11 -5.58 25.26 -23.25
N ILE A 12 -6.45 24.76 -22.38
CA ILE A 12 -6.03 23.80 -21.36
C ILE A 12 -5.83 22.46 -22.07
N ALA A 13 -4.59 22.07 -22.31
CA ALA A 13 -4.24 20.75 -22.79
C ALA A 13 -4.58 19.73 -21.69
N ILE A 14 -5.67 18.99 -21.84
CA ILE A 14 -5.97 17.83 -21.01
C ILE A 14 -5.02 16.73 -21.48
N ALA A 15 -3.89 16.58 -20.79
CA ALA A 15 -3.04 15.42 -20.97
C ALA A 15 -3.82 14.17 -20.52
N THR A 16 -4.23 13.33 -21.47
CA THR A 16 -4.74 11.99 -21.18
C THR A 16 -3.56 11.17 -20.63
N LEU A 17 -3.48 11.05 -19.31
CA LEU A 17 -2.55 10.11 -18.70
C LEU A 17 -2.93 8.69 -19.16
N VAL A 18 -2.06 8.05 -19.91
CA VAL A 18 -2.16 6.62 -20.21
C VAL A 18 -1.91 5.89 -18.88
N ARG A 19 -2.96 5.32 -18.31
CA ARG A 19 -2.88 4.59 -17.04
C ARG A 19 -2.29 3.20 -17.25
N ALA A 20 -1.43 2.77 -16.35
CA ALA A 20 -0.97 1.39 -16.33
C ALA A 20 -2.16 0.45 -16.06
N PRO A 21 -2.19 -0.77 -16.64
CA PRO A 21 -3.23 -1.76 -16.38
C PRO A 21 -3.39 -2.01 -14.87
N GLY A 22 -4.64 -2.10 -14.40
CA GLY A 22 -4.96 -2.36 -12.99
C GLY A 22 -4.97 -1.13 -12.07
N THR A 23 -4.56 0.07 -12.55
CA THR A 23 -4.59 1.29 -11.73
C THR A 23 -5.99 1.60 -11.21
N GLN A 24 -6.11 1.78 -9.90
CA GLN A 24 -7.31 2.22 -9.21
C GLN A 24 -7.25 3.72 -8.94
N VAL A 25 -8.38 4.41 -9.08
CA VAL A 25 -8.46 5.86 -8.86
C VAL A 25 -9.53 6.17 -7.83
N PHE A 26 -9.15 6.96 -6.83
CA PHE A 26 -10.03 7.36 -5.74
C PHE A 26 -10.08 8.89 -5.65
N THR A 27 -11.28 9.45 -5.71
CA THR A 27 -11.49 10.90 -5.52
C THR A 27 -11.47 11.21 -4.02
N THR A 28 -10.69 12.22 -3.63
CA THR A 28 -10.61 12.75 -2.26
C THR A 28 -10.90 14.25 -2.26
N SER A 29 -11.02 14.87 -1.09
CA SER A 29 -11.19 16.32 -1.00
C SER A 29 -9.94 17.11 -1.44
N ALA A 30 -8.78 16.48 -1.48
CA ALA A 30 -7.49 17.07 -1.89
C ALA A 30 -7.08 16.68 -3.34
N GLY A 31 -7.96 16.03 -4.09
CA GLY A 31 -7.72 15.57 -5.46
C GLY A 31 -7.75 14.04 -5.60
N MET A 32 -7.29 13.55 -6.72
CA MET A 32 -7.29 12.11 -7.01
C MET A 32 -6.08 11.42 -6.42
N VAL A 33 -6.29 10.21 -5.88
CA VAL A 33 -5.25 9.25 -5.53
C VAL A 33 -5.30 8.12 -6.55
N GLN A 34 -4.18 7.84 -7.20
CA GLN A 34 -4.00 6.72 -8.11
C GLN A 34 -3.16 5.66 -7.42
N ILE A 35 -3.61 4.40 -7.42
CA ILE A 35 -2.91 3.26 -6.81
C ILE A 35 -2.75 2.19 -7.88
N THR A 36 -1.52 1.87 -8.21
CA THR A 36 -1.15 0.91 -9.26
C THR A 36 -0.46 -0.29 -8.64
N PRO A 37 -1.02 -1.51 -8.78
CA PRO A 37 -0.33 -2.74 -8.43
C PRO A 37 0.87 -2.92 -9.36
N LEU A 38 2.03 -3.23 -8.79
CA LEU A 38 3.23 -3.50 -9.58
C LEU A 38 3.56 -4.99 -9.57
N TYR A 39 3.77 -5.57 -8.41
CA TYR A 39 3.96 -6.99 -8.21
C TYR A 39 3.91 -7.33 -6.72
N HIS A 40 3.20 -8.39 -6.33
CA HIS A 40 3.15 -8.95 -4.98
C HIS A 40 2.73 -7.90 -3.92
N ALA A 41 3.68 -7.33 -3.15
CA ALA A 41 3.45 -6.22 -2.23
C ALA A 41 3.77 -4.85 -2.86
N SER A 42 4.57 -4.82 -3.93
CA SER A 42 5.05 -3.58 -4.54
C SER A 42 3.91 -2.77 -5.15
N THR A 43 3.75 -1.55 -4.69
CA THR A 43 2.66 -0.65 -5.07
C THR A 43 3.18 0.74 -5.39
N LEU A 44 2.66 1.36 -6.47
CA LEU A 44 2.88 2.76 -6.79
C LEU A 44 1.63 3.56 -6.43
N ILE A 45 1.80 4.67 -5.71
CA ILE A 45 0.74 5.59 -5.28
C ILE A 45 1.10 7.00 -5.75
N GLU A 46 0.19 7.64 -6.47
CA GLU A 46 0.38 8.99 -6.99
C GLU A 46 -0.78 9.89 -6.58
N ALA A 47 -0.48 11.03 -5.95
CA ALA A 47 -1.46 12.06 -5.61
C ALA A 47 -0.78 13.40 -5.33
N GLY A 48 -1.43 14.50 -5.70
CA GLY A 48 -0.95 15.85 -5.42
C GLY A 48 0.43 16.16 -6.01
N GLY A 49 0.77 15.55 -7.14
CA GLY A 49 2.09 15.68 -7.79
C GLY A 49 3.22 14.95 -7.04
N LYS A 50 2.90 14.07 -6.10
CA LYS A 50 3.83 13.24 -5.33
C LYS A 50 3.72 11.78 -5.70
N THR A 51 4.85 11.08 -5.66
CA THR A 51 5.00 9.66 -5.96
C THR A 51 5.47 8.92 -4.71
N ILE A 52 4.67 7.93 -4.29
CA ILE A 52 4.97 7.08 -3.13
C ILE A 52 5.09 5.63 -3.63
N TYR A 53 6.12 4.94 -3.22
CA TYR A 53 6.23 3.49 -3.38
C TYR A 53 6.06 2.80 -2.04
N LEU A 54 5.27 1.73 -2.05
CA LEU A 54 5.20 0.77 -0.95
C LEU A 54 5.91 -0.49 -1.40
N ASP A 55 6.83 -0.99 -0.57
CA ASP A 55 7.56 -2.25 -0.74
C ASP A 55 8.15 -2.46 -2.15
N PRO A 56 9.00 -1.54 -2.66
CA PRO A 56 9.60 -1.69 -3.97
C PRO A 56 10.64 -2.83 -3.96
N ALA A 57 10.26 -3.98 -4.54
CA ALA A 57 11.09 -5.18 -4.57
C ALA A 57 10.94 -5.94 -5.89
N LYS A 58 11.96 -6.73 -6.26
CA LYS A 58 11.90 -7.63 -7.42
C LYS A 58 10.86 -8.73 -7.17
N PRO A 59 10.17 -9.20 -8.23
CA PRO A 59 10.41 -8.90 -9.65
C PRO A 59 9.55 -7.75 -10.22
N ALA A 60 9.08 -6.80 -9.38
CA ALA A 60 8.36 -5.65 -9.90
C ALA A 60 9.18 -4.91 -10.97
N LYS A 61 8.54 -4.56 -12.09
CA LYS A 61 9.16 -3.82 -13.19
C LYS A 61 9.08 -2.32 -12.88
N LEU A 62 10.18 -1.74 -12.43
CA LEU A 62 10.26 -0.34 -11.99
C LEU A 62 10.81 0.61 -13.05
N ALA A 63 11.50 0.07 -14.06
CA ALA A 63 12.11 0.85 -15.13
C ALA A 63 11.07 1.70 -15.88
N GLY A 64 11.38 2.99 -16.04
CA GLY A 64 10.50 3.95 -16.71
C GLY A 64 9.36 4.51 -15.87
N LEU A 65 9.17 4.02 -14.65
CA LEU A 65 8.21 4.60 -13.70
C LEU A 65 8.78 5.89 -13.08
N PRO A 66 7.92 6.80 -12.55
CA PRO A 66 8.36 8.03 -11.93
C PRO A 66 9.24 7.77 -10.71
N LYS A 67 10.19 8.67 -10.43
CA LYS A 67 11.03 8.58 -9.24
C LYS A 67 10.24 8.87 -7.99
N ALA A 68 10.59 8.19 -6.88
CA ALA A 68 9.92 8.32 -5.60
C ALA A 68 10.18 9.68 -4.94
N ASP A 69 9.13 10.27 -4.39
CA ASP A 69 9.25 11.30 -3.35
C ASP A 69 9.32 10.64 -1.97
N LEU A 70 8.59 9.53 -1.78
CA LEU A 70 8.58 8.74 -0.56
C LEU A 70 8.61 7.24 -0.87
N VAL A 71 9.35 6.48 -0.08
CA VAL A 71 9.31 5.02 -0.04
C VAL A 71 8.84 4.59 1.35
N LEU A 72 7.87 3.70 1.40
CA LEU A 72 7.40 3.03 2.61
C LEU A 72 7.78 1.55 2.54
N ILE A 73 8.36 1.02 3.62
CA ILE A 73 8.76 -0.39 3.70
C ILE A 73 8.09 -1.03 4.90
N THR A 74 7.35 -2.12 4.64
CA THR A 74 6.56 -2.79 5.67
C THR A 74 7.37 -3.83 6.46
N ASP A 75 8.26 -4.58 5.82
CA ASP A 75 9.03 -5.66 6.45
C ASP A 75 10.46 -5.77 5.90
N ILE A 76 11.31 -6.55 6.58
CA ILE A 76 12.72 -6.78 6.21
C ILE A 76 12.92 -7.86 5.14
N HIS A 77 11.89 -8.62 4.80
CA HIS A 77 12.01 -9.69 3.81
C HIS A 77 12.25 -9.14 2.39
N GLY A 78 12.91 -9.93 1.56
CA GLY A 78 13.38 -9.48 0.23
C GLY A 78 12.28 -9.19 -0.79
N ASP A 79 11.06 -9.65 -0.56
CA ASP A 79 9.86 -9.36 -1.36
C ASP A 79 9.16 -8.04 -0.97
N HIS A 80 9.61 -7.38 0.12
CA HIS A 80 9.20 -6.05 0.56
C HIS A 80 10.33 -5.02 0.46
N MET A 81 11.57 -5.47 0.64
CA MET A 81 12.74 -4.62 0.72
C MET A 81 13.86 -5.16 -0.19
N ASP A 82 14.03 -4.55 -1.36
CA ASP A 82 15.16 -4.80 -2.24
C ASP A 82 15.97 -3.50 -2.42
N PRO A 83 17.22 -3.44 -1.91
CA PRO A 83 18.05 -2.24 -2.00
C PRO A 83 18.28 -1.75 -3.43
N GLU A 84 18.39 -2.66 -4.42
CA GLU A 84 18.57 -2.27 -5.82
C GLU A 84 17.28 -1.62 -6.38
N SER A 85 16.12 -2.18 -6.09
CA SER A 85 14.83 -1.59 -6.45
C SER A 85 14.63 -0.22 -5.81
N ILE A 86 14.94 -0.08 -4.52
CA ILE A 86 14.89 1.19 -3.80
C ILE A 86 15.80 2.22 -4.48
N LYS A 87 17.04 1.85 -4.79
CA LYS A 87 18.01 2.71 -5.48
C LYS A 87 17.51 3.11 -6.87
N GLU A 88 16.94 2.16 -7.63
CA GLU A 88 16.43 2.42 -8.97
C GLU A 88 15.36 3.51 -9.00
N ILE A 89 14.43 3.52 -8.04
CA ILE A 89 13.34 4.51 -8.01
C ILE A 89 13.69 5.79 -7.25
N SER A 90 14.76 5.80 -6.46
CA SER A 90 15.14 6.96 -5.64
C SER A 90 15.74 8.10 -6.45
N LYS A 91 15.62 9.30 -5.95
CA LYS A 91 16.31 10.54 -6.32
C LYS A 91 16.95 11.15 -5.07
N ALA A 92 17.71 12.23 -5.20
CA ALA A 92 18.50 12.79 -4.10
C ALA A 92 17.67 13.21 -2.86
N ASP A 93 16.42 13.62 -3.07
CA ASP A 93 15.49 14.09 -2.04
C ASP A 93 14.40 13.06 -1.68
N THR A 94 14.52 11.81 -2.12
CA THR A 94 13.60 10.73 -1.73
C THR A 94 13.69 10.48 -0.22
N GLU A 95 12.56 10.57 0.46
CA GLU A 95 12.46 10.12 1.85
C GLU A 95 12.11 8.63 1.90
N ILE A 96 12.65 7.93 2.91
CA ILE A 96 12.33 6.52 3.16
C ILE A 96 11.85 6.40 4.60
N LEU A 97 10.65 5.88 4.81
CA LEU A 97 10.11 5.54 6.12
C LEU A 97 9.91 4.03 6.21
N ALA A 98 10.34 3.44 7.30
CA ALA A 98 10.31 2.00 7.45
C ALA A 98 10.14 1.56 8.90
N ALA A 99 9.71 0.31 9.11
CA ALA A 99 9.77 -0.31 10.42
C ALA A 99 11.21 -0.26 10.99
N PRO A 100 11.40 -0.11 12.29
CA PRO A 100 12.74 0.01 12.90
C PRO A 100 13.70 -1.12 12.51
N ALA A 101 13.21 -2.34 12.32
CA ALA A 101 14.03 -3.49 11.91
C ALA A 101 14.65 -3.32 10.51
N VAL A 102 14.00 -2.57 9.60
CA VAL A 102 14.48 -2.32 8.24
C VAL A 102 15.67 -1.35 8.23
N VAL A 103 15.72 -0.41 9.17
CA VAL A 103 16.72 0.67 9.22
C VAL A 103 18.15 0.14 9.31
N SER A 104 18.35 -1.04 9.91
CA SER A 104 19.66 -1.68 9.98
C SER A 104 20.22 -2.07 8.59
N THR A 105 19.35 -2.32 7.61
CA THR A 105 19.71 -2.71 6.24
C THR A 105 19.62 -1.52 5.29
N VAL A 106 18.55 -0.73 5.40
CA VAL A 106 18.35 0.51 4.60
C VAL A 106 18.71 1.70 5.47
N THR A 107 20.00 2.00 5.58
CA THR A 107 20.54 3.01 6.52
C THR A 107 20.10 4.45 6.22
N SER A 108 19.58 4.72 5.02
CA SER A 108 18.95 6.02 4.67
C SER A 108 17.49 6.12 5.13
N ALA A 109 16.88 5.02 5.59
CA ALA A 109 15.51 5.03 6.09
C ALA A 109 15.41 5.69 7.46
N LYS A 110 14.35 6.45 7.66
CA LYS A 110 13.95 6.99 8.97
C LYS A 110 12.95 6.00 9.60
N PRO A 111 13.11 5.64 10.88
CA PRO A 111 12.18 4.73 11.52
C PRO A 111 10.81 5.36 11.73
N ILE A 112 9.78 4.52 11.59
CA ILE A 112 8.42 4.76 12.08
C ILE A 112 7.98 3.47 12.79
N ALA A 113 7.84 3.53 14.12
CA ALA A 113 7.50 2.37 14.93
C ALA A 113 5.98 2.12 14.96
N ASN A 114 5.59 0.89 15.30
CA ASN A 114 4.18 0.54 15.49
C ASN A 114 3.46 1.54 16.40
N GLY A 115 2.32 2.06 15.97
CA GLY A 115 1.52 3.07 16.69
C GLY A 115 1.97 4.51 16.46
N GLU A 116 3.09 4.76 15.81
CA GLU A 116 3.50 6.11 15.47
C GLU A 116 2.73 6.66 14.26
N THR A 117 2.61 7.97 14.22
CA THR A 117 2.00 8.72 13.12
C THR A 117 2.95 9.83 12.66
N LYS A 118 3.11 9.96 11.35
CA LYS A 118 3.88 11.03 10.72
C LYS A 118 3.05 11.78 9.68
N SER A 119 3.27 13.10 9.61
CA SER A 119 2.74 13.91 8.51
C SER A 119 3.81 14.07 7.44
N TRP A 120 3.41 13.92 6.17
CA TRP A 120 4.30 14.09 5.03
C TRP A 120 3.55 14.66 3.82
N GLN A 121 3.91 15.86 3.36
CA GLN A 121 3.41 16.47 2.12
C GLN A 121 1.88 16.37 1.91
N GLY A 122 1.09 16.64 2.96
CA GLY A 122 -0.37 16.54 2.93
C GLY A 122 -0.95 15.15 3.22
N TRP A 123 -0.09 14.15 3.40
CA TRP A 123 -0.44 12.82 3.88
C TRP A 123 -0.26 12.69 5.39
N THR A 124 -1.09 11.86 6.01
CA THR A 124 -0.84 11.31 7.34
C THR A 124 -0.54 9.83 7.18
N ILE A 125 0.55 9.36 7.78
CA ILE A 125 1.07 7.99 7.71
C ILE A 125 1.03 7.41 9.11
N GLU A 126 0.16 6.44 9.36
CA GLU A 126 0.03 5.73 10.63
C GLU A 126 0.65 4.33 10.49
N ALA A 127 1.59 3.95 11.34
CA ALA A 127 2.18 2.62 11.36
C ALA A 127 1.36 1.69 12.24
N ILE A 128 0.79 0.66 11.64
CA ILE A 128 -0.05 -0.34 12.30
C ILE A 128 0.79 -1.60 12.55
N PRO A 129 0.74 -2.25 13.72
CA PRO A 129 1.45 -3.51 13.94
C PRO A 129 1.08 -4.57 12.90
N ALA A 130 2.10 -5.18 12.28
CA ALA A 130 1.96 -6.29 11.35
C ALA A 130 2.82 -7.46 11.86
N TYR A 131 2.18 -8.59 12.18
CA TYR A 131 2.87 -9.75 12.76
C TYR A 131 2.03 -11.03 12.70
N ASN A 132 2.67 -12.18 13.00
CA ASN A 132 1.98 -13.45 13.13
C ASN A 132 1.51 -13.71 14.57
N LEU A 133 0.33 -14.32 14.69
CA LEU A 133 -0.23 -14.81 15.96
C LEU A 133 0.12 -16.27 16.21
N LYS A 134 0.22 -17.08 15.13
CA LYS A 134 0.37 -18.53 15.23
C LYS A 134 1.29 -19.15 14.18
N ARG A 135 1.54 -18.48 13.03
CA ARG A 135 2.33 -19.06 11.93
C ARG A 135 3.80 -18.72 12.04
N GLY A 136 4.62 -19.74 11.83
CA GLY A 136 6.06 -19.61 11.88
C GLY A 136 6.78 -20.87 11.43
N PRO A 137 8.12 -20.85 11.33
CA PRO A 137 8.91 -21.98 10.84
C PRO A 137 9.01 -23.13 11.84
N ALA A 138 8.71 -22.89 13.13
CA ALA A 138 8.75 -23.91 14.20
C ALA A 138 7.88 -23.46 15.39
N PRO A 139 7.51 -24.36 16.30
CA PRO A 139 6.79 -24.01 17.52
C PRO A 139 7.48 -22.87 18.30
N GLY A 140 6.72 -21.83 18.63
CA GLY A 140 7.21 -20.65 19.35
C GLY A 140 8.07 -19.67 18.54
N LYS A 141 8.21 -19.89 17.22
CA LYS A 141 8.86 -18.95 16.31
C LYS A 141 7.85 -18.46 15.29
N PHE A 142 7.90 -17.19 14.94
CA PHE A 142 7.00 -16.59 13.98
C PHE A 142 7.74 -16.21 12.68
N PHE A 143 7.04 -16.21 11.56
CA PHE A 143 7.59 -15.65 10.33
C PHE A 143 7.77 -14.15 10.46
N HIS A 144 6.84 -13.48 11.15
CA HIS A 144 6.86 -12.04 11.41
C HIS A 144 6.62 -11.83 12.91
N ASP A 145 7.69 -11.49 13.63
CA ASP A 145 7.61 -11.21 15.06
C ASP A 145 6.89 -9.88 15.34
N LYS A 146 6.16 -9.81 16.45
CA LYS A 146 5.49 -8.58 16.88
C LYS A 146 6.51 -7.45 17.10
N GLY A 147 6.25 -6.29 16.51
CA GLY A 147 7.12 -5.11 16.57
C GLY A 147 8.18 -5.03 15.48
N ARG A 148 8.32 -6.07 14.62
CA ARG A 148 9.29 -6.07 13.52
C ARG A 148 8.78 -5.34 12.28
N GLY A 149 7.55 -5.61 11.86
CA GLY A 149 6.94 -5.08 10.65
C GLY A 149 5.83 -4.05 10.91
N ASN A 150 5.48 -3.30 9.88
CA ASN A 150 4.37 -2.36 9.85
C ASN A 150 3.38 -2.72 8.75
N GLY A 151 2.08 -2.58 9.06
CA GLY A 151 1.12 -2.12 8.07
C GLY A 151 1.09 -0.60 8.08
N TYR A 152 0.46 0.03 7.09
CA TYR A 152 0.32 1.48 7.04
C TYR A 152 -1.12 1.90 6.77
N VAL A 153 -1.63 2.88 7.51
CA VAL A 153 -2.81 3.64 7.09
C VAL A 153 -2.33 4.99 6.54
N LEU A 154 -2.59 5.20 5.27
CA LEU A 154 -2.27 6.43 4.54
C LEU A 154 -3.54 7.26 4.40
N THR A 155 -3.56 8.47 4.97
CA THR A 155 -4.71 9.38 4.86
C THR A 155 -4.37 10.54 3.94
N TYR A 156 -5.19 10.78 2.91
CA TYR A 156 -5.08 11.92 2.00
C TYR A 156 -6.45 12.47 1.64
N GLY A 157 -6.62 13.78 1.80
CA GLY A 157 -7.90 14.43 1.51
C GLY A 157 -9.11 13.77 2.20
N GLY A 158 -8.92 13.29 3.45
CA GLY A 158 -9.95 12.65 4.25
C GLY A 158 -10.24 11.18 3.94
N LYS A 159 -9.63 10.57 2.89
CA LYS A 159 -9.71 9.13 2.64
C LYS A 159 -8.56 8.36 3.27
N ARG A 160 -8.89 7.21 3.84
CA ARG A 160 -7.98 6.33 4.56
C ARG A 160 -7.74 5.04 3.76
N PHE A 161 -6.48 4.81 3.40
CA PHE A 161 -6.00 3.65 2.65
C PHE A 161 -5.14 2.79 3.57
N TYR A 162 -5.57 1.58 3.87
CA TYR A 162 -4.83 0.64 4.70
C TYR A 162 -4.09 -0.38 3.83
N PHE A 163 -2.80 -0.56 4.08
CA PHE A 163 -1.96 -1.63 3.54
C PHE A 163 -1.51 -2.50 4.71
N SER A 164 -1.84 -3.77 4.67
CA SER A 164 -1.66 -4.65 5.84
C SER A 164 -0.19 -4.96 6.17
N GLY A 165 0.71 -4.93 5.18
CA GLY A 165 2.00 -5.59 5.31
C GLY A 165 1.80 -7.09 5.54
N ASP A 166 2.84 -7.78 5.98
CA ASP A 166 2.79 -9.20 6.29
C ASP A 166 2.28 -9.44 7.71
N THR A 167 1.03 -9.89 7.80
CA THR A 167 0.34 -10.06 9.07
C THR A 167 -0.66 -11.21 9.04
N GLU A 168 -1.03 -11.69 10.20
CA GLU A 168 -2.31 -12.37 10.41
C GLU A 168 -3.37 -11.35 10.86
N GLY A 169 -4.61 -11.79 11.10
CA GLY A 169 -5.70 -10.93 11.55
C GLY A 169 -5.52 -10.46 13.00
N VAL A 170 -4.46 -9.69 13.26
CA VAL A 170 -4.07 -9.21 14.59
C VAL A 170 -5.10 -8.25 15.21
N PRO A 171 -5.17 -8.12 16.54
CA PRO A 171 -6.12 -7.24 17.20
C PRO A 171 -6.07 -5.79 16.70
N GLU A 172 -4.87 -5.28 16.43
CA GLU A 172 -4.65 -3.90 15.97
C GLU A 172 -5.25 -3.67 14.57
N MET A 173 -5.12 -4.64 13.64
CA MET A 173 -5.80 -4.61 12.34
C MET A 173 -7.32 -4.64 12.51
N ARG A 174 -7.83 -5.56 13.33
CA ARG A 174 -9.28 -5.72 13.58
C ARG A 174 -9.93 -4.52 14.26
N ALA A 175 -9.14 -3.71 14.98
CA ALA A 175 -9.61 -2.51 15.66
C ALA A 175 -9.61 -1.25 14.77
N LEU A 176 -9.13 -1.31 13.53
CA LEU A 176 -9.13 -0.19 12.60
C LEU A 176 -10.55 0.36 12.39
N LYS A 177 -10.65 1.67 12.15
CA LYS A 177 -11.95 2.35 11.93
C LYS A 177 -11.87 3.27 10.72
N ASN A 178 -13.00 3.43 10.07
CA ASN A 178 -13.18 4.39 8.97
C ASN A 178 -12.19 4.18 7.82
N ILE A 179 -11.89 2.93 7.49
CA ILE A 179 -11.03 2.59 6.34
C ILE A 179 -11.88 2.67 5.06
N ASP A 180 -11.46 3.50 4.11
CA ASP A 180 -12.14 3.59 2.82
C ASP A 180 -11.70 2.47 1.88
N VAL A 181 -10.41 2.17 1.85
CA VAL A 181 -9.83 1.12 1.00
C VAL A 181 -8.80 0.34 1.80
N ALA A 182 -8.88 -0.97 1.80
CA ALA A 182 -7.91 -1.85 2.44
C ALA A 182 -7.24 -2.77 1.42
N PHE A 183 -5.92 -2.85 1.46
CA PHE A 183 -5.10 -3.82 0.76
C PHE A 183 -4.67 -4.87 1.79
N VAL A 184 -5.11 -6.13 1.62
CA VAL A 184 -4.96 -7.17 2.63
C VAL A 184 -4.24 -8.38 2.07
N CYS A 185 -3.15 -8.77 2.74
CA CYS A 185 -2.35 -9.94 2.38
C CYS A 185 -3.07 -11.26 2.70
N MET A 186 -2.79 -12.29 1.92
CA MET A 186 -3.22 -13.68 2.19
C MET A 186 -2.31 -14.66 1.47
N ASN A 187 -1.14 -14.95 2.05
CA ASN A 187 -0.11 -15.79 1.45
C ASN A 187 0.37 -16.86 2.43
N LEU A 188 -0.14 -18.08 2.31
CA LEU A 188 0.35 -19.21 3.11
C LEU A 188 1.71 -19.70 2.62
N PRO A 189 2.58 -20.17 3.54
CA PRO A 189 2.35 -20.35 4.97
C PRO A 189 2.65 -19.10 5.81
N TYR A 190 3.02 -17.98 5.20
CA TYR A 190 3.67 -16.84 5.85
C TYR A 190 2.70 -15.91 6.58
N THR A 191 1.50 -15.70 6.02
CA THR A 191 0.50 -14.79 6.57
C THR A 191 -0.78 -15.55 6.95
N MET A 192 -1.91 -15.29 6.36
CA MET A 192 -3.19 -15.94 6.67
C MET A 192 -3.85 -16.51 5.42
N PRO A 193 -4.69 -17.55 5.53
CA PRO A 193 -5.49 -18.01 4.40
C PRO A 193 -6.65 -17.05 4.09
N PRO A 194 -7.28 -17.19 2.92
CA PRO A 194 -8.40 -16.35 2.50
C PRO A 194 -9.56 -16.25 3.51
N GLU A 195 -9.89 -17.34 4.20
CA GLU A 195 -10.96 -17.38 5.21
C GLU A 195 -10.64 -16.50 6.43
N GLU A 196 -9.40 -16.57 6.92
CA GLU A 196 -8.95 -15.74 8.06
C GLU A 196 -8.83 -14.27 7.65
N ALA A 197 -8.40 -14.00 6.42
CA ALA A 197 -8.36 -12.65 5.86
C ALA A 197 -9.77 -12.06 5.76
N ALA A 198 -10.74 -12.81 5.24
CA ALA A 198 -12.13 -12.38 5.17
C ALA A 198 -12.72 -12.12 6.57
N ASP A 199 -12.41 -12.98 7.55
CA ASP A 199 -12.86 -12.79 8.93
C ASP A 199 -12.25 -11.53 9.58
N ALA A 200 -10.96 -11.29 9.36
CA ALA A 200 -10.31 -10.07 9.82
C ALA A 200 -10.91 -8.81 9.18
N VAL A 201 -11.15 -8.84 7.87
CA VAL A 201 -11.76 -7.73 7.10
C VAL A 201 -13.17 -7.41 7.61
N LYS A 202 -13.99 -8.42 7.94
CA LYS A 202 -15.31 -8.19 8.56
C LYS A 202 -15.21 -7.42 9.87
N ALA A 203 -14.19 -7.63 10.67
CA ALA A 203 -14.04 -6.99 11.97
C ALA A 203 -13.83 -5.47 11.89
N PHE A 204 -13.00 -4.99 10.93
CA PHE A 204 -12.75 -3.56 10.75
C PHE A 204 -13.57 -2.90 9.64
N HIS A 205 -14.27 -3.69 8.84
CA HIS A 205 -15.31 -3.34 7.90
C HIS A 205 -14.96 -2.13 6.98
N PRO A 206 -13.96 -2.26 6.09
CA PRO A 206 -13.63 -1.20 5.13
C PRO A 206 -14.73 -1.07 4.07
N LYS A 207 -14.81 0.07 3.37
CA LYS A 207 -15.77 0.22 2.25
C LYS A 207 -15.38 -0.65 1.07
N ILE A 208 -14.08 -0.69 0.75
CA ILE A 208 -13.50 -1.46 -0.35
C ILE A 208 -12.34 -2.30 0.21
N VAL A 209 -12.24 -3.56 -0.22
CA VAL A 209 -11.07 -4.39 0.05
C VAL A 209 -10.49 -4.93 -1.25
N ILE A 210 -9.17 -4.94 -1.32
CA ILE A 210 -8.37 -5.39 -2.46
C ILE A 210 -7.35 -6.41 -1.94
N PRO A 211 -7.48 -7.70 -2.28
CA PRO A 211 -6.43 -8.66 -2.02
C PRO A 211 -5.12 -8.26 -2.70
N TYR A 212 -4.03 -8.30 -1.96
CA TYR A 212 -2.69 -8.17 -2.51
C TYR A 212 -1.79 -9.17 -1.79
N HIS A 213 -0.55 -9.40 -2.23
CA HIS A 213 0.34 -10.37 -1.58
C HIS A 213 -0.39 -11.72 -1.34
N TYR A 214 -1.02 -12.27 -2.41
CA TYR A 214 -1.91 -13.44 -2.29
C TYR A 214 -1.41 -14.67 -3.07
N HIS A 215 -0.13 -14.71 -3.44
CA HIS A 215 0.41 -15.74 -4.35
C HIS A 215 -0.05 -17.16 -3.99
N GLY A 216 -0.75 -17.82 -4.93
CA GLY A 216 -1.28 -19.18 -4.75
C GLY A 216 -2.57 -19.28 -3.92
N SER A 217 -3.11 -18.19 -3.38
CA SER A 217 -4.36 -18.22 -2.62
C SER A 217 -5.61 -18.20 -3.51
N ASP A 218 -6.65 -18.93 -3.11
CA ASP A 218 -7.94 -18.93 -3.78
C ASP A 218 -8.77 -17.69 -3.39
N LEU A 219 -8.76 -16.71 -4.26
CA LEU A 219 -9.51 -15.46 -4.04
C LEU A 219 -11.04 -15.64 -4.07
N ALA A 220 -11.56 -16.71 -4.66
CA ALA A 220 -13.01 -16.99 -4.64
C ALA A 220 -13.48 -17.32 -3.22
N VAL A 221 -12.66 -17.99 -2.42
CA VAL A 221 -12.92 -18.24 -1.00
C VAL A 221 -12.99 -16.93 -0.22
N PHE A 222 -12.05 -16.00 -0.47
CA PHE A 222 -12.07 -14.68 0.15
C PHE A 222 -13.32 -13.88 -0.21
N GLN A 223 -13.68 -13.81 -1.50
CA GLN A 223 -14.88 -13.12 -1.96
C GLN A 223 -16.14 -13.71 -1.32
N LYS A 224 -16.28 -15.04 -1.33
CA LYS A 224 -17.41 -15.74 -0.71
C LYS A 224 -17.52 -15.44 0.78
N GLY A 225 -16.38 -15.35 1.48
CA GLY A 225 -16.32 -15.00 2.90
C GLY A 225 -16.87 -13.60 3.21
N LEU A 226 -16.93 -12.71 2.23
CA LEU A 226 -17.42 -11.33 2.37
C LEU A 226 -18.81 -11.10 1.76
N GLU A 227 -19.46 -12.10 1.18
CA GLU A 227 -20.81 -11.99 0.64
C GLU A 227 -21.78 -11.50 1.72
N GLY A 228 -22.70 -10.61 1.34
CA GLY A 228 -23.72 -10.05 2.23
C GLY A 228 -23.22 -9.03 3.26
N THR A 229 -21.91 -8.74 3.31
CA THR A 229 -21.35 -7.78 4.29
C THR A 229 -21.50 -6.31 3.85
N GLY A 230 -21.76 -6.03 2.58
CA GLY A 230 -21.74 -4.68 2.02
C GLY A 230 -20.35 -4.14 1.70
N ILE A 231 -19.28 -4.92 1.95
CA ILE A 231 -17.90 -4.57 1.59
C ILE A 231 -17.69 -4.85 0.10
N GLU A 232 -17.24 -3.84 -0.66
CA GLU A 232 -16.88 -4.03 -2.07
C GLU A 232 -15.54 -4.76 -2.18
N VAL A 233 -15.51 -5.93 -2.86
CA VAL A 233 -14.27 -6.67 -3.14
C VAL A 233 -13.82 -6.39 -4.56
N ARG A 234 -12.60 -5.87 -4.72
CA ARG A 234 -11.97 -5.65 -6.03
C ARG A 234 -10.78 -6.58 -6.19
N LEU A 235 -10.80 -7.41 -7.22
CA LEU A 235 -9.67 -8.27 -7.58
C LEU A 235 -8.81 -7.56 -8.62
N LEU A 236 -7.52 -7.41 -8.33
CA LEU A 236 -6.55 -6.83 -9.25
C LEU A 236 -5.49 -7.88 -9.61
N GLU A 237 -4.87 -7.70 -10.79
CA GLU A 237 -3.76 -8.56 -11.21
C GLU A 237 -2.45 -8.06 -10.59
N TRP A 238 -1.97 -8.79 -9.57
CA TRP A 238 -0.71 -8.50 -8.87
C TRP A 238 0.47 -9.34 -9.40
N TYR A 239 0.20 -10.29 -10.30
CA TYR A 239 1.21 -11.21 -10.84
C TYR A 239 1.15 -11.24 -12.36
N PRO A 240 1.38 -10.09 -13.04
CA PRO A 240 1.36 -10.04 -14.50
C PRO A 240 2.44 -10.95 -15.07
N LYS A 241 2.09 -11.67 -16.14
CA LYS A 241 2.99 -12.61 -16.84
C LYS A 241 4.03 -11.88 -17.68
#